data_a1035f581fb08880cffc2e18b950a09a
#
_entry.id   a1035f581fb08880cffc2e18b950a09a
#
_cell.length_a   1.000
_cell.length_b   1.000
_cell.length_c   1.000
_cell.angle_alpha   90.00
_cell.angle_beta   90.00
_cell.angle_gamma   90.00
#
_symmetry.space_group_name_H-M   'P 1'
#
loop_
_entity.id
_entity.type
_entity.pdbx_description
1 polymer ?
#
loop_
_entity_poly.entity_id
_entity_poly.type
_entity_poly.pdbx_seq_one_letter_code
_entity_poly.pdbx_strand_id
1 'polypeptide(L)'
;MPRTLEKYKQLTQIGFSGNTVAEKSAFLTFFALLVLFTSLFLNPSALAADTAVKSVRVGLTPDYTRITLESNQPLQYELSMLDNPHRVIVDLSNTKISPALSALPQKVDAIDPLVQKVRIGQFKPHIIRLVFDLKANVVPRTFVIEPRDNFDHRLILDIYHPDKAEKTNTDLKPDPLMGN
;
A
#
# COMPACT_ATOMS: atom_id res chain seq x y z
N MET A 1 -47.10 61.56 51.22
CA MET A 1 -46.30 60.44 50.86
C MET A 1 -47.19 59.41 50.25
N PRO A 2 -47.13 59.18 48.94
CA PRO A 2 -46.45 58.11 48.33
C PRO A 2 -46.04 58.47 46.85
N ARG A 3 -44.77 58.60 46.57
CA ARG A 3 -44.26 58.85 45.21
C ARG A 3 -43.17 57.84 44.73
N THR A 4 -43.12 56.72 45.38
CA THR A 4 -41.98 55.79 45.14
C THR A 4 -42.37 54.52 44.39
N LEU A 5 -43.64 54.25 44.09
CA LEU A 5 -44.04 52.98 43.44
C LEU A 5 -44.32 53.08 41.94
N GLU A 6 -44.30 54.27 41.34
CA GLU A 6 -44.46 54.39 39.89
C GLU A 6 -43.15 54.19 39.06
N LYS A 7 -42.02 54.35 39.74
CA LYS A 7 -40.73 54.26 39.06
C LYS A 7 -40.25 52.82 38.70
N TYR A 8 -40.88 51.85 39.30
CA TYR A 8 -40.58 50.42 39.03
C TYR A 8 -41.46 49.76 37.99
N LYS A 9 -42.56 50.42 37.58
CA LYS A 9 -43.45 49.88 36.54
C LYS A 9 -42.92 50.09 35.11
N GLN A 10 -41.95 50.94 34.94
CA GLN A 10 -41.40 51.23 33.58
C GLN A 10 -40.22 50.30 33.17
N LEU A 11 -39.70 49.45 34.09
CA LEU A 11 -38.55 48.64 33.80
C LEU A 11 -38.86 47.16 33.36
N THR A 12 -40.17 46.81 33.33
CA THR A 12 -40.61 45.47 32.96
C THR A 12 -41.18 45.37 31.53
N GLN A 13 -40.99 46.37 30.71
CA GLN A 13 -41.36 46.35 29.30
C GLN A 13 -40.09 46.39 28.39
N ILE A 14 -39.05 45.62 28.73
CA ILE A 14 -38.11 45.21 27.67
C ILE A 14 -38.82 44.05 27.00
N GLY A 15 -39.68 44.37 26.06
CA GLY A 15 -40.30 43.43 25.17
C GLY A 15 -39.19 42.71 24.38
N PHE A 16 -38.93 41.49 24.75
CA PHE A 16 -38.21 40.53 23.90
C PHE A 16 -39.17 40.18 22.74
N SER A 17 -39.37 41.16 21.86
CA SER A 17 -40.05 40.99 20.60
C SER A 17 -38.99 40.87 19.53
N GLY A 18 -38.81 39.68 19.00
CA GLY A 18 -37.95 39.57 17.87
C GLY A 18 -37.54 38.14 17.50
N ASN A 19 -38.51 37.26 17.38
CA ASN A 19 -38.29 36.07 16.58
C ASN A 19 -38.86 36.30 15.19
N THR A 20 -38.26 37.19 14.44
CA THR A 20 -38.63 37.37 13.04
C THR A 20 -38.19 36.12 12.28
N VAL A 21 -38.98 35.70 11.30
CA VAL A 21 -38.71 34.52 10.43
C VAL A 21 -37.32 34.65 9.79
N ALA A 22 -36.83 35.88 9.61
CA ALA A 22 -35.49 36.18 9.06
C ALA A 22 -34.32 35.73 9.95
N GLU A 23 -34.41 35.87 11.28
CA GLU A 23 -33.35 35.42 12.20
C GLU A 23 -33.26 33.88 12.27
N LYS A 24 -34.42 33.22 12.24
CA LYS A 24 -34.44 31.74 12.19
C LYS A 24 -33.88 31.19 10.89
N SER A 25 -34.12 31.85 9.76
CA SER A 25 -33.58 31.44 8.48
C SER A 25 -32.07 31.68 8.43
N ALA A 26 -31.54 32.78 8.96
CA ALA A 26 -30.12 33.07 9.02
C ALA A 26 -29.36 32.05 9.92
N PHE A 27 -29.98 31.65 11.04
CA PHE A 27 -29.41 30.65 11.93
C PHE A 27 -29.37 29.25 11.28
N LEU A 28 -30.44 28.87 10.59
CA LEU A 28 -30.50 27.61 9.84
C LEU A 28 -29.50 27.55 8.70
N THR A 29 -29.34 28.66 7.96
CA THR A 29 -28.31 28.71 6.87
C THR A 29 -26.90 28.68 7.41
N PHE A 30 -26.60 29.37 8.52
CA PHE A 30 -25.32 29.34 9.18
C PHE A 30 -24.99 27.92 9.69
N PHE A 31 -25.95 27.27 10.32
CA PHE A 31 -25.79 25.90 10.83
C PHE A 31 -25.61 24.89 9.67
N ALA A 32 -26.34 25.02 8.58
CA ALA A 32 -26.16 24.20 7.38
C ALA A 32 -24.78 24.39 6.74
N LEU A 33 -24.29 25.63 6.68
CA LEU A 33 -22.94 25.94 6.18
C LEU A 33 -21.86 25.38 7.11
N LEU A 34 -22.05 25.42 8.43
CA LEU A 34 -21.13 24.85 9.40
C LEU A 34 -21.06 23.33 9.29
N VAL A 35 -22.21 22.66 9.12
CA VAL A 35 -22.26 21.19 8.91
C VAL A 35 -21.61 20.81 7.59
N LEU A 36 -21.84 21.57 6.52
CA LEU A 36 -21.20 21.36 5.23
C LEU A 36 -19.67 21.55 5.32
N PHE A 37 -19.23 22.56 6.07
CA PHE A 37 -17.81 22.85 6.28
C PHE A 37 -17.13 21.76 7.11
N THR A 38 -17.78 21.25 8.16
CA THR A 38 -17.22 20.14 8.96
C THR A 38 -17.18 18.83 8.20
N SER A 39 -18.13 18.55 7.30
CA SER A 39 -18.11 17.35 6.46
C SER A 39 -16.96 17.34 5.45
N LEU A 40 -16.48 18.51 5.02
CA LEU A 40 -15.34 18.62 4.10
C LEU A 40 -14.01 18.24 4.77
N PHE A 41 -13.91 18.33 6.11
CA PHE A 41 -12.70 17.96 6.88
C PHE A 41 -12.73 16.55 7.45
N LEU A 42 -13.90 15.87 7.43
CA LEU A 42 -13.97 14.43 7.73
C LEU A 42 -13.60 13.63 6.48
N ASN A 43 -12.38 13.77 6.00
CA ASN A 43 -11.81 12.75 5.14
C ASN A 43 -11.47 11.56 6.05
N PRO A 44 -12.19 10.42 5.99
CA PRO A 44 -11.67 9.21 6.57
C PRO A 44 -10.38 8.93 5.79
N SER A 45 -9.23 9.21 6.40
CA SER A 45 -7.99 8.61 5.95
C SER A 45 -8.26 7.12 5.93
N ALA A 46 -8.52 6.55 4.74
CA ALA A 46 -8.58 5.12 4.59
C ALA A 46 -7.26 4.61 5.18
N LEU A 47 -7.32 4.01 6.35
CA LEU A 47 -6.22 3.23 6.90
C LEU A 47 -5.97 2.17 5.84
N ALA A 48 -4.99 2.43 4.96
CA ALA A 48 -4.54 1.45 4.01
C ALA A 48 -4.12 0.24 4.85
N ALA A 49 -4.90 -0.81 4.78
CA ALA A 49 -4.58 -2.04 5.49
C ALA A 49 -3.19 -2.47 5.01
N ASP A 50 -2.25 -2.63 5.95
CA ASP A 50 -0.91 -3.07 5.61
C ASP A 50 -0.98 -4.37 4.82
N THR A 51 -0.36 -4.37 3.67
CA THR A 51 -0.30 -5.57 2.83
C THR A 51 0.59 -6.61 3.50
N ALA A 52 0.11 -7.84 3.58
CA ALA A 52 0.86 -8.95 4.15
C ALA A 52 1.16 -10.01 3.09
N VAL A 53 2.44 -10.37 2.98
CA VAL A 53 2.88 -11.53 2.19
C VAL A 53 2.55 -12.79 2.98
N LYS A 54 1.67 -13.64 2.43
CA LYS A 54 1.17 -14.88 3.04
C LYS A 54 2.09 -16.07 2.76
N SER A 55 2.58 -16.15 1.55
CA SER A 55 3.49 -17.22 1.14
C SER A 55 4.60 -16.71 0.23
N VAL A 56 5.72 -17.41 0.28
CA VAL A 56 6.88 -17.17 -0.60
C VAL A 56 7.35 -18.50 -1.16
N ARG A 57 7.47 -18.56 -2.48
CA ARG A 57 8.02 -19.72 -3.20
C ARG A 57 9.25 -19.30 -4.00
N VAL A 58 10.22 -20.18 -4.08
CA VAL A 58 11.40 -20.05 -4.93
C VAL A 58 11.44 -21.27 -5.84
N GLY A 59 11.53 -21.03 -7.14
CA GLY A 59 11.64 -22.06 -8.15
C GLY A 59 12.90 -21.83 -8.98
N LEU A 60 13.65 -22.90 -9.22
CA LEU A 60 14.84 -22.91 -10.07
C LEU A 60 14.52 -23.57 -11.40
N THR A 61 14.92 -22.93 -12.48
CA THR A 61 14.94 -23.49 -13.83
C THR A 61 16.34 -23.34 -14.42
N PRO A 62 16.66 -24.01 -15.54
CA PRO A 62 17.94 -23.80 -16.23
C PRO A 62 18.14 -22.36 -16.73
N ASP A 63 17.07 -21.60 -16.92
CA ASP A 63 17.10 -20.30 -17.58
C ASP A 63 16.91 -19.13 -16.62
N TYR A 64 16.26 -19.33 -15.46
CA TYR A 64 15.96 -18.28 -14.49
C TYR A 64 15.69 -18.82 -13.08
N THR A 65 15.84 -17.95 -12.10
CA THR A 65 15.34 -18.14 -10.73
C THR A 65 14.04 -17.34 -10.57
N ARG A 66 12.95 -18.00 -10.15
CA ARG A 66 11.64 -17.40 -9.91
C ARG A 66 11.37 -17.25 -8.44
N ILE A 67 11.03 -16.04 -8.03
CA ILE A 67 10.51 -15.72 -6.70
C ILE A 67 9.04 -15.35 -6.83
N THR A 68 8.16 -16.07 -6.15
CA THR A 68 6.71 -15.79 -6.11
C THR A 68 6.33 -15.33 -4.71
N LEU A 69 5.80 -14.11 -4.61
CA LEU A 69 5.23 -13.55 -3.39
C LEU A 69 3.71 -13.54 -3.53
N GLU A 70 3.02 -14.26 -2.65
CA GLU A 70 1.55 -14.27 -2.58
C GLU A 70 1.07 -13.42 -1.42
N SER A 71 0.06 -12.57 -1.65
CA SER A 71 -0.38 -11.55 -0.70
C SER A 71 -1.88 -11.35 -0.71
N ASN A 72 -2.44 -10.86 0.42
CA ASN A 72 -3.86 -10.58 0.58
C ASN A 72 -4.36 -9.38 -0.25
N GLN A 73 -3.46 -8.51 -0.69
CA GLN A 73 -3.72 -7.32 -1.49
C GLN A 73 -2.65 -7.22 -2.58
N PRO A 74 -2.89 -6.50 -3.68
CA PRO A 74 -1.86 -6.24 -4.68
C PRO A 74 -0.63 -5.60 -4.04
N LEU A 75 0.56 -6.19 -4.26
CA LEU A 75 1.81 -5.62 -3.79
C LEU A 75 2.18 -4.42 -4.66
N GLN A 76 2.38 -3.27 -4.01
CA GLN A 76 2.98 -2.10 -4.64
C GLN A 76 4.49 -2.24 -4.54
N TYR A 77 5.18 -2.24 -5.65
CA TYR A 77 6.63 -2.48 -5.69
C TYR A 77 7.37 -1.55 -6.65
N GLU A 78 8.63 -1.34 -6.35
CA GLU A 78 9.60 -0.70 -7.24
C GLU A 78 10.78 -1.65 -7.43
N LEU A 79 11.17 -1.87 -8.72
CA LEU A 79 12.28 -2.70 -9.10
C LEU A 79 13.45 -1.82 -9.53
N SER A 80 14.64 -2.07 -8.98
CA SER A 80 15.86 -1.39 -9.39
C SER A 80 17.06 -2.36 -9.40
N MET A 81 18.11 -1.97 -10.12
CA MET A 81 19.36 -2.74 -10.22
C MET A 81 20.55 -1.90 -9.81
N LEU A 82 21.58 -2.56 -9.29
CA LEU A 82 22.90 -2.00 -9.03
C LEU A 82 23.95 -2.90 -9.68
N ASP A 83 25.00 -2.31 -10.23
CA ASP A 83 26.01 -3.05 -10.99
C ASP A 83 27.25 -3.43 -10.17
N ASN A 84 27.68 -2.63 -9.21
CA ASN A 84 28.92 -2.86 -8.46
C ASN A 84 28.68 -2.87 -6.93
N PRO A 85 28.46 -4.01 -6.30
CA PRO A 85 28.25 -5.34 -6.87
C PRO A 85 26.87 -5.49 -7.51
N HIS A 86 26.70 -6.46 -8.39
CA HIS A 86 25.43 -6.75 -9.05
C HIS A 86 24.34 -7.11 -8.04
N ARG A 87 23.23 -6.37 -8.07
CA ARG A 87 22.07 -6.59 -7.20
C ARG A 87 20.77 -6.28 -7.91
N VAL A 88 19.76 -7.07 -7.61
CA VAL A 88 18.35 -6.71 -7.85
C VAL A 88 17.76 -6.26 -6.54
N ILE A 89 17.05 -5.15 -6.56
CA ILE A 89 16.38 -4.56 -5.41
C ILE A 89 14.89 -4.47 -5.70
N VAL A 90 14.08 -4.96 -4.77
CA VAL A 90 12.62 -4.81 -4.81
C VAL A 90 12.17 -4.11 -3.53
N ASP A 91 11.63 -2.92 -3.68
CA ASP A 91 11.01 -2.16 -2.61
C ASP A 91 9.51 -2.42 -2.59
N LEU A 92 9.00 -2.94 -1.49
CA LEU A 92 7.58 -3.21 -1.27
C LEU A 92 6.99 -2.09 -0.40
N SER A 93 6.08 -1.30 -0.96
CA SER A 93 5.41 -0.22 -0.24
C SER A 93 4.24 -0.73 0.58
N ASN A 94 3.95 -0.08 1.73
CA ASN A 94 2.84 -0.39 2.63
C ASN A 94 2.76 -1.89 3.00
N THR A 95 3.93 -2.53 3.12
CA THR A 95 4.06 -3.96 3.40
C THR A 95 4.76 -4.14 4.75
N LYS A 96 4.30 -5.12 5.53
CA LYS A 96 4.97 -5.54 6.77
C LYS A 96 5.82 -6.79 6.54
N ILE A 97 6.91 -6.90 7.31
CA ILE A 97 7.71 -8.11 7.34
C ILE A 97 6.87 -9.21 8.02
N SER A 98 6.44 -10.19 7.22
CA SER A 98 5.74 -11.38 7.69
C SER A 98 6.71 -12.54 7.92
N PRO A 99 6.33 -13.59 8.68
CA PRO A 99 7.13 -14.80 8.81
C PRO A 99 7.45 -15.45 7.45
N ALA A 100 6.47 -15.45 6.52
CA ALA A 100 6.66 -15.98 5.18
C ALA A 100 7.75 -15.20 4.41
N LEU A 101 7.70 -13.85 4.49
CA LEU A 101 8.71 -13.01 3.84
C LEU A 101 10.09 -13.18 4.50
N SER A 102 10.15 -13.25 5.83
CA SER A 102 11.40 -13.48 6.58
C SER A 102 12.08 -14.80 6.24
N ALA A 103 11.33 -15.79 5.78
CA ALA A 103 11.85 -17.09 5.39
C ALA A 103 12.48 -17.12 3.98
N LEU A 104 12.29 -16.06 3.16
CA LEU A 104 12.82 -16.03 1.78
C LEU A 104 14.32 -16.25 1.70
N PRO A 105 15.19 -15.64 2.57
CA PRO A 105 16.64 -15.87 2.48
C PRO A 105 17.04 -17.33 2.63
N GLN A 106 16.30 -18.12 3.41
CA GLN A 106 16.57 -19.55 3.62
C GLN A 106 16.02 -20.43 2.48
N LYS A 107 15.12 -19.89 1.64
CA LYS A 107 14.54 -20.63 0.50
C LYS A 107 15.39 -20.55 -0.75
N VAL A 108 16.33 -19.60 -0.82
CA VAL A 108 17.29 -19.51 -1.94
C VAL A 108 18.42 -20.49 -1.65
N ASP A 109 18.53 -21.50 -2.51
CA ASP A 109 19.53 -22.55 -2.38
C ASP A 109 20.95 -22.00 -2.68
N ALA A 110 21.95 -22.55 -2.00
CA ALA A 110 23.36 -22.25 -2.26
C ALA A 110 23.78 -22.66 -3.69
N ILE A 111 23.06 -23.59 -4.30
CA ILE A 111 23.29 -24.01 -5.70
C ILE A 111 22.66 -23.10 -6.75
N ASP A 112 21.84 -22.11 -6.34
CA ASP A 112 21.25 -21.15 -7.27
C ASP A 112 22.35 -20.53 -8.16
N PRO A 113 22.24 -20.63 -9.50
CA PRO A 113 23.30 -20.16 -10.39
C PRO A 113 23.42 -18.64 -10.47
N LEU A 114 22.35 -17.90 -10.16
CA LEU A 114 22.25 -16.46 -10.36
C LEU A 114 22.25 -15.68 -9.04
N VAL A 115 21.52 -16.16 -8.04
CA VAL A 115 21.38 -15.48 -6.76
C VAL A 115 22.37 -16.03 -5.75
N GLN A 116 23.21 -15.16 -5.21
CA GLN A 116 24.18 -15.52 -4.17
C GLN A 116 23.56 -15.50 -2.79
N LYS A 117 22.75 -14.46 -2.50
CA LYS A 117 22.17 -14.22 -1.19
C LYS A 117 20.96 -13.31 -1.31
N VAL A 118 19.99 -13.51 -0.41
CA VAL A 118 18.86 -12.58 -0.24
C VAL A 118 18.92 -11.93 1.13
N ARG A 119 18.63 -10.64 1.17
CA ARG A 119 18.51 -9.84 2.39
C ARG A 119 17.18 -9.13 2.41
N ILE A 120 16.58 -9.02 3.58
CA ILE A 120 15.29 -8.36 3.78
C ILE A 120 15.42 -7.43 4.97
N GLY A 121 14.88 -6.23 4.83
CA GLY A 121 14.87 -5.27 5.92
C GLY A 121 13.94 -4.09 5.66
N GLN A 122 13.66 -3.37 6.72
CA GLN A 122 12.96 -2.09 6.59
C GLN A 122 13.93 -1.04 6.08
N PHE A 123 13.62 -0.45 4.94
CA PHE A 123 14.46 0.58 4.31
C PHE A 123 14.02 1.99 4.70
N LYS A 124 12.70 2.24 4.67
CA LYS A 124 12.07 3.49 5.08
C LYS A 124 10.76 3.18 5.82
N PRO A 125 10.14 4.14 6.51
CA PRO A 125 8.77 3.96 6.99
C PRO A 125 7.89 3.44 5.85
N HIS A 126 7.16 2.36 6.11
CA HIS A 126 6.25 1.69 5.16
C HIS A 126 6.91 1.09 3.89
N ILE A 127 8.25 0.96 3.84
CA ILE A 127 8.95 0.31 2.71
C ILE A 127 9.81 -0.83 3.23
N ILE A 128 9.53 -2.04 2.79
CA ILE A 128 10.37 -3.22 2.98
C ILE A 128 11.21 -3.42 1.73
N ARG A 129 12.51 -3.52 1.91
CA ARG A 129 13.48 -3.75 0.83
C ARG A 129 13.94 -5.20 0.82
N LEU A 130 13.80 -5.82 -0.34
CA LEU A 130 14.40 -7.09 -0.68
C LEU A 130 15.64 -6.80 -1.53
N VAL A 131 16.78 -7.35 -1.16
CA VAL A 131 18.03 -7.23 -1.91
C VAL A 131 18.49 -8.62 -2.30
N PHE A 132 18.60 -8.87 -3.59
CA PHE A 132 19.14 -10.08 -4.17
C PHE A 132 20.57 -9.78 -4.59
N ASP A 133 21.57 -10.25 -3.84
CA ASP A 133 22.97 -10.19 -4.23
C ASP A 133 23.20 -11.25 -5.31
N LEU A 134 23.82 -10.89 -6.42
CA LEU A 134 23.92 -11.73 -7.62
C LEU A 134 25.33 -12.25 -7.83
N LYS A 135 25.43 -13.42 -8.45
CA LYS A 135 26.70 -14.04 -8.84
C LYS A 135 27.25 -13.53 -10.19
N ALA A 136 26.33 -12.99 -11.03
CA ALA A 136 26.63 -12.47 -12.35
C ALA A 136 25.64 -11.36 -12.74
N ASN A 137 25.83 -10.78 -13.93
CA ASN A 137 24.84 -9.91 -14.52
C ASN A 137 23.57 -10.69 -14.88
N VAL A 138 22.40 -10.08 -14.71
CA VAL A 138 21.09 -10.69 -14.92
C VAL A 138 20.12 -9.72 -15.60
N VAL A 139 19.00 -10.26 -16.08
CA VAL A 139 17.84 -9.47 -16.54
C VAL A 139 16.63 -9.81 -15.67
N PRO A 140 16.23 -8.95 -14.73
CA PRO A 140 15.06 -9.20 -13.93
C PRO A 140 13.78 -8.83 -14.70
N ARG A 141 12.73 -9.61 -14.49
CA ARG A 141 11.36 -9.35 -14.98
C ARG A 141 10.37 -9.56 -13.85
N THR A 142 9.31 -8.74 -13.84
CA THR A 142 8.23 -8.84 -12.84
C THR A 142 6.90 -9.02 -13.54
N PHE A 143 6.05 -9.84 -12.93
CA PHE A 143 4.68 -10.10 -13.36
C PHE A 143 3.75 -9.98 -12.16
N VAL A 144 2.58 -9.36 -12.35
CA VAL A 144 1.51 -9.34 -11.36
C VAL A 144 0.42 -10.26 -11.86
N ILE A 145 -0.04 -11.17 -11.00
CA ILE A 145 -1.14 -12.08 -11.29
C ILE A 145 -2.25 -11.79 -10.29
N GLU A 146 -3.42 -11.49 -10.81
CA GLU A 146 -4.63 -11.26 -10.04
C GLU A 146 -5.12 -12.57 -9.38
N PRO A 147 -5.94 -12.47 -8.32
CA PRO A 147 -6.51 -13.64 -7.66
C PRO A 147 -7.26 -14.52 -8.65
N ARG A 148 -7.00 -15.83 -8.57
CA ARG A 148 -7.69 -16.83 -9.38
C ARG A 148 -7.73 -18.14 -8.63
N ASP A 149 -8.89 -18.80 -8.67
CA ASP A 149 -9.15 -20.06 -7.98
C ASP A 149 -8.88 -19.94 -6.47
N ASN A 150 -7.93 -20.71 -5.94
CA ASN A 150 -7.54 -20.70 -4.54
C ASN A 150 -6.29 -19.84 -4.25
N PHE A 151 -5.82 -19.07 -5.25
CA PHE A 151 -4.63 -18.23 -5.11
C PHE A 151 -5.02 -16.76 -4.96
N ASP A 152 -4.35 -16.09 -4.04
CA ASP A 152 -4.42 -14.64 -3.85
C ASP A 152 -3.60 -13.88 -4.90
N HIS A 153 -3.45 -12.57 -4.73
CA HIS A 153 -2.57 -11.74 -5.56
C HIS A 153 -1.13 -12.25 -5.51
N ARG A 154 -0.48 -12.33 -6.66
CA ARG A 154 0.91 -12.80 -6.77
C ARG A 154 1.78 -11.79 -7.48
N LEU A 155 2.89 -11.44 -6.86
CA LEU A 155 4.01 -10.76 -7.51
C LEU A 155 5.08 -11.79 -7.81
N ILE A 156 5.46 -11.92 -9.08
CA ILE A 156 6.49 -12.83 -9.55
C ILE A 156 7.70 -12.00 -9.97
N LEU A 157 8.86 -12.35 -9.47
CA LEU A 157 10.16 -11.86 -9.92
C LEU A 157 10.92 -13.01 -10.56
N ASP A 158 11.22 -12.89 -11.84
CA ASP A 158 12.09 -13.79 -12.59
C ASP A 158 13.45 -13.13 -12.80
N ILE A 159 14.50 -13.79 -12.39
CA ILE A 159 15.89 -13.36 -12.54
C ILE A 159 16.50 -14.24 -13.63
N TYR A 160 16.66 -13.70 -14.84
CA TYR A 160 17.18 -14.42 -16.00
C TYR A 160 18.68 -14.25 -16.17
N HIS A 161 19.34 -15.30 -16.66
CA HIS A 161 20.64 -15.13 -17.32
C HIS A 161 20.46 -14.26 -18.58
N PRO A 162 21.35 -13.29 -18.89
CA PRO A 162 21.16 -12.37 -20.01
C PRO A 162 20.86 -13.06 -21.34
N ASP A 163 21.61 -14.13 -21.68
CA ASP A 163 21.44 -14.88 -22.92
C ASP A 163 20.09 -15.60 -23.06
N LYS A 164 19.39 -15.77 -21.94
CA LYS A 164 18.08 -16.46 -21.87
C LYS A 164 16.90 -15.51 -21.84
N ALA A 165 17.10 -14.29 -21.38
CA ALA A 165 16.07 -13.28 -21.33
C ALA A 165 15.49 -12.91 -22.70
N GLU A 166 16.31 -12.98 -23.76
CA GLU A 166 15.94 -12.60 -25.12
C GLU A 166 15.00 -13.62 -25.78
N LYS A 167 15.20 -14.91 -25.50
CA LYS A 167 14.40 -16.01 -26.07
C LYS A 167 12.96 -16.04 -25.59
N THR A 168 12.69 -15.60 -24.37
CA THR A 168 11.35 -15.61 -23.75
C THR A 168 10.40 -14.57 -24.37
N ASN A 169 10.89 -13.58 -25.12
CA ASN A 169 10.06 -12.60 -25.83
C ASN A 169 9.43 -13.18 -27.11
N THR A 170 9.98 -14.28 -27.64
CA THR A 170 9.56 -14.86 -28.92
C THR A 170 8.54 -16.00 -28.74
N ASP A 171 8.56 -16.66 -27.59
CA ASP A 171 7.70 -17.81 -27.30
C ASP A 171 6.82 -17.54 -26.07
N LEU A 172 5.63 -16.97 -26.30
CA LEU A 172 4.54 -16.85 -25.30
C LEU A 172 3.89 -18.21 -24.99
N LYS A 173 4.72 -19.24 -24.70
CA LYS A 173 4.21 -20.49 -24.18
C LYS A 173 3.92 -20.33 -22.68
N PRO A 174 2.77 -20.82 -22.17
CA PRO A 174 2.47 -20.75 -20.73
C PRO A 174 3.59 -21.41 -19.94
N ASP A 175 4.18 -20.64 -19.02
CA ASP A 175 5.30 -21.07 -18.19
C ASP A 175 4.83 -22.17 -17.20
N PRO A 176 5.49 -23.33 -17.15
CA PRO A 176 5.16 -24.42 -16.22
C PRO A 176 5.11 -23.99 -14.74
N LEU A 177 5.86 -22.94 -14.36
CA LEU A 177 5.90 -22.45 -12.98
C LEU A 177 4.81 -21.43 -12.67
N MET A 178 4.00 -21.00 -13.66
CA MET A 178 2.86 -20.14 -13.39
C MET A 178 1.68 -20.89 -12.73
N GLY A 179 1.77 -22.22 -12.67
CA GLY A 179 0.90 -23.13 -11.91
C GLY A 179 -0.57 -23.05 -12.32
N ASN A 180 -1.14 -24.18 -12.63
CA ASN A 180 -2.60 -24.35 -12.64
C ASN A 180 -3.18 -24.14 -11.26
#